data_18ed12620a915e6d96386cf0651b4533
#
_entry.id   18ed12620a915e6d96386cf0651b4533
#
_cell.length_a   1.000
_cell.length_b   1.000
_cell.length_c   1.000
_cell.angle_alpha   90.00
_cell.angle_beta   90.00
_cell.angle_gamma   90.00
#
_symmetry.space_group_name_H-M   'P 1'
#
loop_
_entity.id
_entity.type
_entity.pdbx_description
1 polymer ?
#
loop_
_entity_poly.entity_id
_entity_poly.type
_entity_poly.pdbx_seq_one_letter_code
_entity_poly.pdbx_strand_id
1 'polypeptide(L)'
;MKWIIKRVRKRVRRGKGDPVKFRRFFGLSDRPGSKKDRIRRANALHGQTIRYVAEMRDGIETIVGRGGNASVRAGELLIFSSNEVIFRSPCDTVMTADLLSGNGVVVEGPDSVSGLSDRTITVYFVDYHKH
;
A
#
# COMPACT_ATOMS: atom_id res chain seq x y z
N MET A 1 2.96 14.11 -10.13
CA MET A 1 2.86 13.83 -9.19
C MET A 1 3.11 14.05 -8.64
N LYS A 2 3.23 13.84 -8.77
CA LYS A 2 3.13 13.69 -7.81
C LYS A 2 3.47 13.71 -6.94
N TRP A 3 3.56 13.66 -7.66
CA TRP A 3 3.57 13.39 -6.49
C TRP A 3 4.20 13.61 -6.42
N ILE A 4 3.98 13.80 -6.95
CA ILE A 4 4.22 13.75 -6.52
C ILE A 4 4.89 14.16 -6.50
N ILE A 5 5.06 13.91 -7.13
CA ILE A 5 5.31 13.88 -6.76
C ILE A 5 6.01 14.39 -6.96
N LYS A 6 6.21 14.10 -7.18
CA LYS A 6 6.45 14.16 -7.03
C LYS A 6 7.04 14.55 -6.84
N ARG A 7 6.88 14.34 -7.28
CA ARG A 7 7.00 14.48 -6.79
C ARG A 7 7.60 14.77 -6.35
N VAL A 8 7.48 14.60 -7.19
CA VAL A 8 7.57 14.56 -6.50
C VAL A 8 8.08 15.05 -6.41
N ARG A 9 8.19 14.83 -6.41
CA ARG A 9 8.28 14.89 -6.00
C ARG A 9 8.87 15.28 -5.60
N LYS A 10 8.77 15.24 -6.06
CA LYS A 10 8.66 15.28 -5.51
C LYS A 10 8.90 15.73 -5.12
N ARG A 11 8.97 15.85 -5.23
CA ARG A 11 8.64 15.94 -4.66
C ARG A 11 8.96 16.42 -4.12
N VAL A 12 8.98 16.63 -4.72
CA VAL A 12 8.58 16.65 -3.96
C VAL A 12 9.00 17.27 -3.65
N ARG A 13 9.07 17.66 -3.30
CA ARG A 13 8.91 17.93 -2.87
C ARG A 13 9.33 18.49 -2.34
N ARG A 14 9.22 18.86 -2.42
CA ARG A 14 8.98 19.10 -1.79
C ARG A 14 9.19 19.50 -1.17
N GLY A 15 9.41 20.10 -1.73
CA GLY A 15 9.09 20.10 -1.05
C GLY A 15 8.89 20.64 -0.62
N LYS A 16 8.47 20.78 -0.77
CA LYS A 16 7.84 20.93 -0.35
C LYS A 16 7.08 20.67 -0.14
N GLY A 17 6.79 20.41 -0.59
CA GLY A 17 5.88 19.81 -0.39
C GLY A 17 5.34 19.61 -0.37
N ASP A 18 4.69 19.24 -0.65
CA ASP A 18 3.90 18.79 -0.32
C ASP A 18 3.19 18.36 -0.16
N PRO A 19 2.80 17.71 -0.12
CA PRO A 19 1.93 17.29 0.14
C PRO A 19 1.53 17.06 0.99
N VAL A 20 1.20 16.68 1.51
CA VAL A 20 0.75 16.51 2.43
C VAL A 20 0.01 16.81 3.21
N LYS A 21 -0.51 16.78 3.65
CA LYS A 21 -1.33 17.18 4.25
C LYS A 21 -1.77 16.61 5.38
N PHE A 22 -2.01 15.69 5.53
CA PHE A 22 -2.54 15.11 6.63
C PHE A 22 -1.53 14.71 7.50
N ARG A 23 -0.60 15.12 7.62
CA ARG A 23 0.21 14.58 8.33
C ARG A 23 0.78 15.24 9.25
N ARG A 24 0.61 16.05 9.68
CA ARG A 24 1.31 16.70 10.38
C ARG A 24 1.24 16.54 11.72
N PHE A 25 0.86 15.90 12.37
CA PHE A 25 0.69 15.88 13.63
C PHE A 25 1.49 15.02 14.25
N PHE A 26 2.41 14.84 13.99
CA PHE A 26 2.90 13.91 14.56
C PHE A 26 3.97 14.13 15.28
N GLY A 27 4.69 14.67 15.49
CA GLY A 27 5.72 14.72 16.37
C GLY A 27 6.24 13.42 16.80
N LEU A 28 5.93 12.41 16.24
CA LEU A 28 6.38 11.11 16.66
C LEU A 28 7.51 10.66 15.80
N SER A 29 8.33 9.75 16.30
CA SER A 29 9.39 9.20 15.51
C SER A 29 8.85 8.43 14.31
N ASP A 30 7.62 7.87 14.42
CA ASP A 30 7.01 7.16 13.33
C ASP A 30 6.00 8.03 12.67
N ARG A 31 6.44 9.02 11.94
CA ARG A 31 5.51 9.87 11.22
C ARG A 31 4.86 9.11 10.08
N PRO A 32 3.59 9.40 9.76
CA PRO A 32 2.92 8.73 8.66
C PRO A 32 3.72 8.90 7.37
N GLY A 33 3.93 7.80 6.68
CA GLY A 33 4.67 7.81 5.43
C GLY A 33 6.18 7.75 5.59
N SER A 34 6.71 7.74 6.81
CA SER A 34 8.13 7.57 7.01
C SER A 34 8.52 6.13 6.67
N LYS A 35 9.81 5.89 6.43
CA LYS A 35 10.28 4.56 6.13
C LYS A 35 9.90 3.58 7.23
N LYS A 36 10.08 3.98 8.49
CA LYS A 36 9.75 3.14 9.62
C LYS A 36 8.24 2.86 9.69
N ASP A 37 7.44 3.87 9.40
CA ASP A 37 6.01 3.72 9.39
C ASP A 37 5.56 2.77 8.26
N ARG A 38 6.16 2.90 7.09
CA ARG A 38 5.83 2.02 5.97
C ARG A 38 6.14 0.57 6.28
N ILE A 39 7.30 0.30 6.86
CA ILE A 39 7.69 -1.06 7.23
C ILE A 39 6.72 -1.62 8.28
N ARG A 40 6.38 -0.82 9.28
CA ARG A 40 5.47 -1.26 10.34
C ARG A 40 4.09 -1.60 9.78
N ARG A 41 3.56 -0.75 8.91
CA ARG A 41 2.23 -0.98 8.34
C ARG A 41 2.21 -2.19 7.42
N ALA A 42 3.27 -2.38 6.63
CA ALA A 42 3.35 -3.54 5.77
C ALA A 42 3.41 -4.82 6.60
N ASN A 43 4.20 -4.82 7.66
CA ASN A 43 4.32 -6.00 8.52
C ASN A 43 3.00 -6.34 9.22
N ALA A 44 2.18 -5.33 9.48
CA ALA A 44 0.89 -5.57 10.12
C ALA A 44 -0.07 -6.35 9.22
N LEU A 45 0.18 -6.40 7.93
CA LEU A 45 -0.67 -7.13 7.00
C LEU A 45 -0.28 -8.60 6.89
N HIS A 46 0.86 -8.99 7.43
CA HIS A 46 1.34 -10.36 7.31
C HIS A 46 0.34 -11.34 7.93
N GLY A 47 -0.03 -12.35 7.16
CA GLY A 47 -0.93 -13.39 7.64
C GLY A 47 -2.42 -13.10 7.46
N GLN A 48 -2.78 -11.92 6.97
CA GLN A 48 -4.18 -11.58 6.78
C GLN A 48 -4.76 -12.34 5.58
N THR A 49 -5.95 -12.89 5.76
CA THR A 49 -6.63 -13.63 4.70
C THR A 49 -7.40 -12.67 3.81
N ILE A 50 -7.19 -12.78 2.52
CA ILE A 50 -7.76 -11.86 1.54
C ILE A 50 -9.08 -12.37 1.00
N ARG A 51 -10.07 -11.48 0.96
CA ARG A 51 -11.35 -11.79 0.33
C ARG A 51 -11.23 -11.55 -1.16
N TYR A 52 -10.79 -10.38 -1.57
CA TYR A 52 -10.52 -10.08 -2.98
C TYR A 52 -9.66 -8.83 -3.08
N VAL A 53 -9.08 -8.65 -4.26
CA VAL A 53 -8.23 -7.50 -4.57
C VAL A 53 -8.85 -6.79 -5.77
N ALA A 54 -8.95 -5.48 -5.69
CA ALA A 54 -9.51 -4.66 -6.76
C ALA A 54 -8.48 -3.63 -7.22
N GLU A 55 -8.57 -3.26 -8.48
CA GLU A 55 -7.71 -2.24 -9.06
C GLU A 55 -8.54 -1.36 -9.96
N MET A 56 -8.30 -0.05 -9.92
CA MET A 56 -9.00 0.86 -10.79
C MET A 56 -8.35 0.84 -12.16
N ARG A 57 -9.09 0.48 -13.17
CA ARG A 57 -8.62 0.45 -14.56
C ARG A 57 -9.56 1.25 -15.41
N ASP A 58 -9.05 2.30 -16.04
CA ASP A 58 -9.85 3.17 -16.89
C ASP A 58 -11.10 3.69 -16.19
N GLY A 59 -10.95 4.05 -14.93
CA GLY A 59 -12.06 4.59 -14.14
C GLY A 59 -13.03 3.54 -13.62
N ILE A 60 -12.77 2.26 -13.86
CA ILE A 60 -13.64 1.18 -13.42
C ILE A 60 -12.91 0.29 -12.44
N GLU A 61 -13.53 0.04 -11.30
CA GLU A 61 -12.95 -0.85 -10.30
C GLU A 61 -13.06 -2.30 -10.81
N THR A 62 -11.93 -2.96 -10.95
CA THR A 62 -11.86 -4.30 -11.52
C THR A 62 -11.27 -5.25 -10.48
N ILE A 63 -11.90 -6.40 -10.30
CA ILE A 63 -11.37 -7.40 -9.38
C ILE A 63 -10.25 -8.14 -10.11
N VAL A 64 -9.05 -8.08 -9.53
CA VAL A 64 -7.85 -8.69 -10.13
C VAL A 64 -7.39 -9.92 -9.39
N GLY A 65 -8.01 -10.23 -8.24
CA GLY A 65 -7.68 -11.45 -7.50
C GLY A 65 -8.77 -11.78 -6.51
N ARG A 66 -8.94 -13.05 -6.20
CA ARG A 66 -9.93 -13.51 -5.24
C ARG A 66 -9.31 -14.54 -4.35
N GLY A 67 -9.49 -14.38 -3.05
CA GLY A 67 -8.90 -15.28 -2.08
C GLY A 67 -7.41 -15.12 -1.99
N GLY A 68 -6.80 -15.75 -1.03
CA GLY A 68 -5.37 -15.70 -0.85
C GLY A 68 -4.98 -15.04 0.45
N ASN A 69 -3.79 -14.51 0.53
CA ASN A 69 -3.34 -13.86 1.75
C ASN A 69 -2.25 -12.83 1.47
N ALA A 70 -1.99 -12.01 2.48
CA ALA A 70 -0.87 -11.08 2.45
C ALA A 70 0.27 -11.68 3.26
N SER A 71 1.48 -11.49 2.82
CA SER A 71 2.65 -12.06 3.48
C SER A 71 3.81 -11.09 3.39
N VAL A 72 4.65 -11.06 4.42
CA VAL A 72 5.88 -10.27 4.37
C VAL A 72 7.04 -11.25 4.45
N ARG A 73 7.90 -11.24 3.44
CA ARG A 73 9.04 -12.14 3.38
C ARG A 73 10.24 -11.39 2.84
N ALA A 74 11.36 -11.52 3.51
CA ALA A 74 12.62 -10.93 3.07
C ALA A 74 12.51 -9.44 2.79
N GLY A 75 11.75 -8.72 3.61
CA GLY A 75 11.61 -7.28 3.47
C GLY A 75 10.66 -6.84 2.37
N GLU A 76 9.86 -7.76 1.83
CA GLU A 76 8.90 -7.43 0.78
C GLU A 76 7.49 -7.81 1.19
N LEU A 77 6.53 -6.99 0.76
CA LEU A 77 5.11 -7.28 0.95
C LEU A 77 4.63 -8.02 -0.30
N LEU A 78 4.05 -9.19 -0.09
CA LEU A 78 3.54 -10.03 -1.17
C LEU A 78 2.03 -10.18 -1.00
N ILE A 79 1.30 -9.94 -2.07
CA ILE A 79 -0.15 -10.15 -2.08
C ILE A 79 -0.42 -11.37 -2.97
N PHE A 80 -0.95 -12.41 -2.34
CA PHE A 80 -1.27 -13.65 -3.07
C PHE A 80 -2.75 -13.71 -3.41
N SER A 81 -3.04 -14.13 -4.62
CA SER A 81 -4.39 -14.50 -4.99
C SER A 81 -4.34 -15.99 -5.27
N SER A 82 -4.97 -16.78 -4.43
CA SER A 82 -4.81 -18.23 -4.45
C SER A 82 -3.32 -18.55 -4.23
N ASN A 83 -2.66 -19.17 -5.14
CA ASN A 83 -1.25 -19.51 -5.00
C ASN A 83 -0.32 -18.63 -5.82
N GLU A 84 -0.86 -17.54 -6.35
CA GLU A 84 -0.09 -16.69 -7.25
C GLU A 84 0.16 -15.34 -6.62
N VAL A 85 1.39 -14.83 -6.74
CA VAL A 85 1.71 -13.49 -6.26
C VAL A 85 1.25 -12.50 -7.32
N ILE A 86 0.34 -11.60 -6.94
CA ILE A 86 -0.18 -10.61 -7.88
C ILE A 86 0.34 -9.21 -7.59
N PHE A 87 1.04 -9.00 -6.47
CA PHE A 87 1.65 -7.72 -6.13
C PHE A 87 2.84 -7.99 -5.23
N ARG A 88 3.95 -7.29 -5.47
CA ARG A 88 5.17 -7.49 -4.69
C ARG A 88 5.93 -6.19 -4.63
N SER A 89 6.15 -5.68 -3.45
CA SER A 89 6.80 -4.39 -3.25
C SER A 89 7.64 -4.38 -1.98
N PRO A 90 8.76 -3.64 -1.97
CA PRO A 90 9.56 -3.53 -0.74
C PRO A 90 8.77 -2.86 0.38
N CYS A 91 8.88 -3.39 1.58
CA CYS A 91 8.16 -2.87 2.73
C CYS A 91 8.55 -1.43 3.07
N ASP A 92 9.78 -1.03 2.78
CA ASP A 92 10.24 0.31 3.10
C ASP A 92 9.80 1.36 2.07
N THR A 93 9.17 0.92 0.99
CA THR A 93 8.74 1.81 -0.08
C THR A 93 7.22 1.83 -0.23
N VAL A 94 6.58 0.68 -0.01
CA VAL A 94 5.15 0.56 -0.23
C VAL A 94 4.37 1.42 0.78
N MET A 95 3.31 2.08 0.30
CA MET A 95 2.43 2.87 1.14
C MET A 95 1.14 2.10 1.34
N THR A 96 0.64 2.06 2.56
CA THR A 96 -0.62 1.38 2.87
C THR A 96 -1.51 2.31 3.66
N ALA A 97 -2.79 2.31 3.37
CA ALA A 97 -3.75 3.14 4.09
C ALA A 97 -5.01 2.33 4.34
N ASP A 98 -5.48 2.35 5.58
CA ASP A 98 -6.69 1.60 5.94
C ASP A 98 -7.91 2.24 5.29
N LEU A 99 -8.84 1.40 4.86
CA LEU A 99 -10.13 1.87 4.37
C LEU A 99 -10.95 2.36 5.56
N LEU A 100 -11.76 3.38 5.32
CA LEU A 100 -12.64 3.90 6.37
C LEU A 100 -13.60 2.83 6.90
N SER A 101 -13.99 1.91 6.03
CA SER A 101 -14.87 0.81 6.43
C SER A 101 -14.20 -0.19 7.36
N GLY A 102 -12.87 -0.16 7.44
CA GLY A 102 -12.14 -1.06 8.33
C GLY A 102 -11.97 -2.47 7.80
N ASN A 103 -12.36 -2.74 6.56
CA ASN A 103 -12.28 -4.10 6.04
C ASN A 103 -11.19 -4.30 5.00
N GLY A 104 -10.29 -3.39 4.88
CA GLY A 104 -9.20 -3.55 3.92
C GLY A 104 -8.25 -2.38 3.91
N VAL A 105 -7.32 -2.41 2.95
CA VAL A 105 -6.30 -1.37 2.82
C VAL A 105 -6.10 -1.03 1.36
N VAL A 106 -5.69 0.20 1.10
CA VAL A 106 -5.18 0.60 -0.20
C VAL A 106 -3.66 0.43 -0.14
N VAL A 107 -3.09 -0.24 -1.11
CA VAL A 107 -1.66 -0.50 -1.18
C VAL A 107 -1.11 0.16 -2.44
N GLU A 108 -0.10 0.97 -2.30
CA GLU A 108 0.47 1.71 -3.41
C GLU A 108 1.99 1.65 -3.39
N GLY A 109 2.58 1.36 -4.52
CA GLY A 109 4.04 1.35 -4.61
C GLY A 109 4.53 0.65 -5.87
N PRO A 110 5.84 0.55 -6.00
CA PRO A 110 6.43 -0.16 -7.13
C PRO A 110 6.07 -1.64 -7.01
N ASP A 111 5.70 -2.24 -8.12
CA ASP A 111 5.29 -3.64 -8.13
C ASP A 111 6.13 -4.41 -9.11
N SER A 112 6.93 -5.34 -8.61
CA SER A 112 7.82 -6.12 -9.45
C SER A 112 7.07 -7.20 -10.24
N VAL A 113 5.85 -7.54 -9.86
CA VAL A 113 5.06 -8.52 -10.60
C VAL A 113 4.57 -7.93 -11.92
N SER A 114 3.98 -6.73 -11.87
CA SER A 114 3.50 -6.07 -13.09
C SER A 114 4.59 -5.27 -13.79
N GLY A 115 5.65 -4.94 -13.08
CA GLY A 115 6.69 -4.09 -13.61
C GLY A 115 6.39 -2.60 -13.54
N LEU A 116 5.26 -2.23 -12.96
CA LEU A 116 4.91 -0.82 -12.83
C LEU A 116 5.66 -0.19 -11.69
N SER A 117 6.15 1.03 -11.90
CA SER A 117 6.87 1.76 -10.86
C SER A 117 5.93 2.33 -9.80
N ASP A 118 4.63 2.40 -10.11
CA ASP A 118 3.65 2.93 -9.17
C ASP A 118 2.30 2.29 -9.48
N ARG A 119 1.94 1.32 -8.69
CA ARG A 119 0.67 0.60 -8.85
C ARG A 119 -0.14 0.72 -7.58
N THR A 120 -1.43 0.96 -7.72
CA THR A 120 -2.34 1.09 -6.59
C THR A 120 -3.39 0.00 -6.67
N ILE A 121 -3.52 -0.77 -5.61
CA ILE A 121 -4.56 -1.79 -5.50
C ILE A 121 -5.28 -1.61 -4.18
N THR A 122 -6.49 -2.15 -4.09
CA THR A 122 -7.25 -2.17 -2.84
C THR A 122 -7.44 -3.62 -2.45
N VAL A 123 -7.00 -3.96 -1.24
CA VAL A 123 -7.06 -5.33 -0.75
C VAL A 123 -8.13 -5.40 0.32
N TYR A 124 -9.14 -6.25 0.11
CA TYR A 124 -10.22 -6.45 1.09
C TYR A 124 -9.98 -7.77 1.80
N PHE A 125 -9.99 -7.71 3.13
CA PHE A 125 -9.69 -8.88 3.95
C PHE A 125 -10.95 -9.53 4.48
N VAL A 126 -10.84 -10.79 4.81
CA VAL A 126 -11.97 -11.54 5.37
C VAL A 126 -12.26 -11.04 6.78
N ASP A 127 -11.21 -10.80 7.55
CA ASP A 127 -11.39 -10.52 8.96
C ASP A 127 -10.34 -9.55 9.42
N TYR A 128 -10.38 -8.33 8.92
CA TYR A 128 -9.35 -7.34 9.19
C TYR A 128 -9.81 -6.35 10.25
N HIS A 129 -8.95 -6.12 11.23
CA HIS A 129 -9.20 -5.13 12.26
C HIS A 129 -8.08 -4.11 12.19
N LYS A 130 -8.43 -2.88 11.87
CA LYS A 130 -7.41 -1.86 11.80
C LYS A 130 -7.01 -1.38 13.18
N HIS A 131 -5.82 -0.91 13.27
CA HIS A 131 -5.25 -0.47 14.54
C HIS A 131 -4.96 1.00 14.57
#